data_8b891265cf63a2c49b4dd9813f47cdfb
#
_entry.id   8b891265cf63a2c49b4dd9813f47cdfb
#
_cell.length_a   1.000
_cell.length_b   1.000
_cell.length_c   1.000
_cell.angle_alpha   90.00
_cell.angle_beta   90.00
_cell.angle_gamma   90.00
#
_symmetry.space_group_name_H-M   'P 1'
#
loop_
_entity.id
_entity.type
_entity.pdbx_description
1 polymer ?
#
loop_
_entity_poly.entity_id
_entity_poly.type
_entity_poly.pdbx_seq_one_letter_code
_entity_poly.pdbx_strand_id
1 'polypeptide(L)'
;MRRRPSVLVTSTAAALIGVLVASSSAQVNAGAGDSAPQRVTLLSADPNSIPDAPVMAPAPEAPPPAIIGLDVRAKQAAAEAANKGADISFTVLDRKTGQMISGGDMGAFPIASVSKLFIADDLLLQVAKGQRELSPEERQQFDVMLRSSDDNAAEIFWSESGGNAVISRVKARYGLTGTTLPYDGHWWTTMSTTGDIVRYYDMLLDGAGGLPPEQAAIILSDLSASTPNGLDGYPQRFGIPDGLFAEPVAVKQGWMPGWNGNNWLHMSTGVIGPDRRFVIAMASLQPVDDASARNTLTQAIKTMFPEGRI
;
A
#
# COMPACT_ATOMS: atom_id res chain seq x y z
N MET A 1 -56.65 10.80 5.24
CA MET A 1 -56.81 11.93 4.29
C MET A 1 -56.13 13.17 4.83
N ARG A 2 -54.98 13.56 4.25
CA ARG A 2 -54.52 14.95 4.09
C ARG A 2 -53.30 14.94 3.19
N ARG A 3 -53.36 15.80 2.21
CA ARG A 3 -52.52 15.84 0.99
C ARG A 3 -51.17 16.51 1.21
N ARG A 4 -50.19 16.11 0.40
CA ARG A 4 -48.87 16.78 0.17
C ARG A 4 -49.06 18.15 -0.51
N PRO A 5 -48.02 19.00 -0.46
CA PRO A 5 -47.61 19.57 -1.75
C PRO A 5 -46.12 19.31 -2.10
N SER A 6 -45.93 19.06 -3.37
CA SER A 6 -44.64 19.03 -4.07
C SER A 6 -44.17 20.48 -4.31
N VAL A 7 -42.87 20.72 -4.16
CA VAL A 7 -42.22 21.92 -4.71
C VAL A 7 -41.08 21.45 -5.62
N LEU A 8 -41.28 21.69 -6.90
CA LEU A 8 -40.26 21.62 -7.96
C LEU A 8 -39.46 22.93 -7.89
N VAL A 9 -38.12 22.84 -7.85
CA VAL A 9 -37.24 23.98 -8.19
C VAL A 9 -36.21 23.48 -9.18
N THR A 10 -36.42 23.87 -10.42
CA THR A 10 -35.44 23.82 -11.52
C THR A 10 -34.53 25.04 -11.43
N SER A 11 -33.22 24.84 -11.46
CA SER A 11 -32.26 25.90 -11.77
C SER A 11 -31.14 25.34 -12.61
N THR A 12 -31.18 25.68 -13.89
CA THR A 12 -30.12 25.56 -14.86
C THR A 12 -29.11 26.71 -14.66
N ALA A 13 -27.85 26.37 -14.52
CA ALA A 13 -26.75 27.31 -14.68
C ALA A 13 -25.70 26.69 -15.59
N ALA A 14 -25.59 27.21 -16.81
CA ALA A 14 -24.53 26.92 -17.75
C ALA A 14 -23.30 27.75 -17.39
N ALA A 15 -22.16 27.15 -17.19
CA ALA A 15 -20.88 27.82 -17.06
C ALA A 15 -20.06 27.53 -18.31
N LEU A 16 -19.82 28.59 -19.11
CA LEU A 16 -18.88 28.64 -20.24
C LEU A 16 -17.44 28.69 -19.67
N ILE A 17 -16.62 27.73 -20.05
CA ILE A 17 -15.18 27.76 -19.81
C ILE A 17 -14.52 28.26 -21.10
N GLY A 18 -14.02 29.49 -21.07
CA GLY A 18 -13.19 30.07 -22.14
C GLY A 18 -11.75 29.59 -22.02
N VAL A 19 -11.25 28.94 -23.07
CA VAL A 19 -9.84 28.61 -23.24
C VAL A 19 -9.10 29.84 -23.78
N LEU A 20 -8.20 30.41 -22.99
CA LEU A 20 -7.25 31.45 -23.43
C LEU A 20 -6.01 30.75 -24.00
N VAL A 21 -5.85 30.85 -25.33
CA VAL A 21 -4.60 30.50 -26.00
C VAL A 21 -3.76 31.79 -26.07
N ALA A 22 -2.67 31.84 -25.35
CA ALA A 22 -1.69 32.90 -25.43
C ALA A 22 -0.69 32.58 -26.57
N SER A 23 -0.83 33.30 -27.68
CA SER A 23 0.17 33.28 -28.75
C SER A 23 1.21 34.37 -28.48
N SER A 24 2.44 34.02 -28.21
CA SER A 24 3.57 34.94 -28.14
C SER A 24 4.17 35.13 -29.54
N SER A 25 3.91 36.25 -30.15
CA SER A 25 4.58 36.72 -31.34
C SER A 25 5.91 37.37 -30.98
N ALA A 26 7.01 36.83 -31.44
CA ALA A 26 8.33 37.44 -31.37
C ALA A 26 8.44 38.55 -32.44
N GLN A 27 8.67 39.79 -32.00
CA GLN A 27 8.96 40.93 -32.85
C GLN A 27 10.44 40.91 -33.19
N VAL A 28 10.73 40.84 -34.51
CA VAL A 28 12.07 41.01 -35.06
C VAL A 28 12.30 42.51 -35.24
N ASN A 29 13.25 43.06 -34.50
CA ASN A 29 13.67 44.44 -34.67
C ASN A 29 14.92 44.46 -35.57
N ALA A 30 14.79 45.01 -36.80
CA ALA A 30 15.90 45.23 -37.70
C ALA A 30 16.58 46.56 -37.34
N GLY A 31 17.75 46.50 -36.77
CA GLY A 31 18.66 47.62 -36.57
C GLY A 31 19.88 47.45 -37.47
N ALA A 32 20.04 48.34 -38.44
CA ALA A 32 21.25 48.44 -39.26
C ALA A 32 22.39 49.08 -38.47
N GLY A 33 23.56 48.45 -38.50
CA GLY A 33 24.78 48.95 -37.84
C GLY A 33 26.01 48.18 -38.31
N ASP A 34 26.71 48.82 -39.17
CA ASP A 34 28.14 48.78 -39.54
C ASP A 34 28.95 47.48 -39.35
N SER A 35 29.46 47.02 -40.49
CA SER A 35 30.26 45.80 -40.66
C SER A 35 31.74 46.09 -40.46
N ALA A 36 32.35 45.51 -39.43
CA ALA A 36 33.78 45.26 -39.39
C ALA A 36 34.04 43.78 -39.75
N PRO A 37 35.07 43.40 -40.52
CA PRO A 37 35.31 42.04 -40.93
C PRO A 37 35.78 41.18 -39.75
N GLN A 38 34.97 40.22 -39.39
CA GLN A 38 35.37 39.18 -38.41
C GLN A 38 36.39 38.23 -39.06
N ARG A 39 37.54 38.14 -38.47
CA ARG A 39 38.57 37.17 -38.81
C ARG A 39 38.06 35.77 -38.43
N VAL A 40 37.78 34.96 -39.45
CA VAL A 40 37.48 33.56 -39.26
C VAL A 40 38.76 32.84 -38.88
N THR A 41 38.91 32.52 -37.62
CA THR A 41 39.98 31.63 -37.16
C THR A 41 39.49 30.18 -37.42
N LEU A 42 40.09 29.55 -38.43
CA LEU A 42 39.89 28.09 -38.65
C LEU A 42 40.57 27.37 -37.49
N LEU A 43 39.76 26.84 -36.55
CA LEU A 43 40.22 25.86 -35.58
C LEU A 43 40.57 24.60 -36.34
N SER A 44 41.85 24.25 -36.41
CA SER A 44 42.31 22.94 -36.88
C SER A 44 41.67 21.89 -35.97
N ALA A 45 40.82 21.07 -36.58
CA ALA A 45 40.36 19.85 -35.92
C ALA A 45 41.55 18.89 -35.78
N ASP A 46 41.79 18.40 -34.54
CA ASP A 46 42.78 17.39 -34.23
C ASP A 46 42.29 16.07 -34.89
N PRO A 47 43.05 15.49 -35.82
CA PRO A 47 42.67 14.28 -36.52
C PRO A 47 42.59 13.04 -35.61
N ASN A 48 42.94 13.16 -34.29
CA ASN A 48 42.91 12.07 -33.34
C ASN A 48 41.77 12.13 -32.31
N SER A 49 40.85 13.09 -32.42
CA SER A 49 39.66 13.07 -31.58
C SER A 49 38.66 12.05 -32.09
N ILE A 50 38.69 10.86 -31.53
CA ILE A 50 37.63 9.84 -31.67
C ILE A 50 36.41 10.44 -30.92
N PRO A 51 35.26 10.62 -31.58
CA PRO A 51 34.06 11.02 -30.87
C PRO A 51 33.73 9.97 -29.80
N ASP A 52 33.58 10.40 -28.54
CA ASP A 52 33.08 9.51 -27.50
C ASP A 52 31.78 8.86 -27.98
N ALA A 53 31.79 7.55 -28.10
CA ALA A 53 30.58 6.80 -28.42
C ALA A 53 29.52 7.10 -27.34
N PRO A 54 28.26 7.32 -27.71
CA PRO A 54 27.22 7.58 -26.73
C PRO A 54 27.19 6.43 -25.73
N VAL A 55 27.40 6.78 -24.44
CA VAL A 55 27.26 5.79 -23.35
C VAL A 55 25.79 5.37 -23.34
N MET A 56 25.54 4.17 -23.85
CA MET A 56 24.19 3.58 -23.75
C MET A 56 23.85 3.42 -22.27
N ALA A 57 22.69 3.91 -21.88
CA ALA A 57 22.13 3.65 -20.56
C ALA A 57 22.10 2.12 -20.34
N PRO A 58 22.40 1.63 -19.14
CA PRO A 58 22.33 0.20 -18.85
C PRO A 58 20.92 -0.31 -19.16
N ALA A 59 20.83 -1.48 -19.78
CA ALA A 59 19.54 -2.12 -20.05
C ALA A 59 18.76 -2.29 -18.74
N PRO A 60 17.43 -2.14 -18.75
CA PRO A 60 16.62 -2.41 -17.58
C PRO A 60 16.92 -3.82 -17.05
N GLU A 61 17.13 -3.91 -15.73
CA GLU A 61 17.35 -5.20 -15.09
C GLU A 61 16.12 -6.11 -15.32
N ALA A 62 16.39 -7.35 -15.74
CA ALA A 62 15.32 -8.33 -15.94
C ALA A 62 14.56 -8.55 -14.62
N PRO A 63 13.23 -8.67 -14.66
CA PRO A 63 12.45 -8.95 -13.45
C PRO A 63 12.91 -10.27 -12.82
N PRO A 64 12.84 -10.40 -11.48
CA PRO A 64 13.17 -11.64 -10.78
C PRO A 64 12.35 -12.82 -11.33
N PRO A 65 12.90 -14.03 -11.36
CA PRO A 65 12.22 -15.22 -11.87
C PRO A 65 10.85 -15.48 -11.20
N ALA A 66 10.68 -15.09 -9.93
CA ALA A 66 9.43 -15.27 -9.19
C ALA A 66 8.28 -14.39 -9.71
N ILE A 67 8.57 -13.24 -10.31
CA ILE A 67 7.56 -12.33 -10.90
C ILE A 67 7.18 -12.82 -12.31
N ILE A 68 8.10 -13.51 -13.03
CA ILE A 68 7.79 -14.07 -14.33
C ILE A 68 6.70 -15.14 -14.20
N GLY A 69 5.57 -14.95 -14.90
CA GLY A 69 4.41 -15.85 -14.87
C GLY A 69 3.64 -15.82 -13.54
N LEU A 70 3.86 -14.82 -12.67
CA LEU A 70 3.12 -14.67 -11.42
C LEU A 70 1.62 -14.48 -11.68
N ASP A 71 1.23 -13.81 -12.75
CA ASP A 71 -0.16 -13.65 -13.16
C ASP A 71 -0.87 -15.00 -13.43
N VAL A 72 -0.15 -15.95 -14.03
CA VAL A 72 -0.65 -17.31 -14.26
C VAL A 72 -0.77 -18.07 -12.95
N ARG A 73 0.27 -18.05 -12.11
CA ARG A 73 0.25 -18.72 -10.82
C ARG A 73 -0.79 -18.11 -9.87
N ALA A 74 -0.99 -16.80 -9.92
CA ALA A 74 -2.01 -16.13 -9.13
C ALA A 74 -3.44 -16.53 -9.53
N LYS A 75 -3.72 -16.66 -10.84
CA LYS A 75 -4.99 -17.21 -11.34
C LYS A 75 -5.19 -18.65 -10.89
N GLN A 76 -4.13 -19.46 -10.93
CA GLN A 76 -4.16 -20.83 -10.43
C GLN A 76 -4.47 -20.86 -8.92
N ALA A 77 -3.77 -20.05 -8.11
CA ALA A 77 -4.01 -19.94 -6.68
C ALA A 77 -5.47 -19.55 -6.35
N ALA A 78 -6.02 -18.58 -7.10
CA ALA A 78 -7.42 -18.18 -6.96
C ALA A 78 -8.38 -19.33 -7.29
N ALA A 79 -8.13 -20.06 -8.36
CA ALA A 79 -8.96 -21.22 -8.74
C ALA A 79 -8.87 -22.36 -7.72
N GLU A 80 -7.68 -22.67 -7.20
CA GLU A 80 -7.48 -23.67 -6.14
C GLU A 80 -8.20 -23.29 -4.84
N ALA A 81 -8.19 -22.01 -4.48
CA ALA A 81 -8.92 -21.49 -3.32
C ALA A 81 -10.45 -21.58 -3.54
N ALA A 82 -10.92 -21.16 -4.72
CA ALA A 82 -12.33 -21.23 -5.07
C ALA A 82 -12.87 -22.67 -5.05
N ASN A 83 -12.08 -23.67 -5.47
CA ASN A 83 -12.43 -25.09 -5.37
C ASN A 83 -12.59 -25.58 -3.90
N LYS A 84 -12.05 -24.82 -2.93
CA LYS A 84 -12.24 -25.05 -1.49
C LYS A 84 -13.32 -24.15 -0.88
N GLY A 85 -14.05 -23.41 -1.71
CA GLY A 85 -15.10 -22.47 -1.29
C GLY A 85 -14.54 -21.16 -0.70
N ALA A 86 -13.31 -20.78 -1.02
CA ALA A 86 -12.71 -19.52 -0.58
C ALA A 86 -12.74 -18.49 -1.70
N ASP A 87 -13.20 -17.28 -1.39
CA ASP A 87 -12.95 -16.10 -2.20
C ASP A 87 -11.63 -15.48 -1.75
N ILE A 88 -10.72 -15.19 -2.69
CA ILE A 88 -9.47 -14.49 -2.40
C ILE A 88 -9.34 -13.21 -3.23
N SER A 89 -8.78 -12.20 -2.60
CA SER A 89 -8.29 -10.99 -3.27
C SER A 89 -6.83 -10.77 -2.94
N PHE A 90 -6.04 -10.34 -3.92
CA PHE A 90 -4.62 -10.07 -3.69
C PHE A 90 -4.13 -8.90 -4.55
N THR A 91 -3.06 -8.27 -4.06
CA THR A 91 -2.25 -7.32 -4.81
C THR A 91 -0.79 -7.54 -4.45
N VAL A 92 0.07 -7.63 -5.47
CA VAL A 92 1.53 -7.73 -5.38
C VAL A 92 2.13 -6.56 -6.14
N LEU A 93 3.02 -5.82 -5.51
CA LEU A 93 3.77 -4.70 -6.11
C LEU A 93 5.26 -5.01 -6.08
N ASP A 94 5.93 -4.94 -7.23
CA ASP A 94 7.37 -4.78 -7.33
C ASP A 94 7.71 -3.28 -7.36
N ARG A 95 8.18 -2.75 -6.25
CA ARG A 95 8.51 -1.32 -6.08
C ARG A 95 9.62 -0.83 -6.99
N LYS A 96 10.54 -1.73 -7.41
CA LYS A 96 11.66 -1.38 -8.28
C LYS A 96 11.21 -1.11 -9.71
N THR A 97 10.24 -1.89 -10.19
CA THR A 97 9.73 -1.77 -11.58
C THR A 97 8.41 -1.02 -11.67
N GLY A 98 7.71 -0.85 -10.54
CA GLY A 98 6.33 -0.35 -10.51
C GLY A 98 5.30 -1.36 -11.01
N GLN A 99 5.71 -2.60 -11.32
CA GLN A 99 4.79 -3.63 -11.78
C GLN A 99 3.86 -4.06 -10.65
N MET A 100 2.57 -4.02 -10.93
CA MET A 100 1.52 -4.45 -10.00
C MET A 100 0.68 -5.58 -10.62
N ILE A 101 0.46 -6.64 -9.85
CA ILE A 101 -0.38 -7.77 -10.21
C ILE A 101 -1.47 -7.89 -9.14
N SER A 102 -2.72 -7.84 -9.56
CA SER A 102 -3.88 -7.92 -8.68
C SER A 102 -4.89 -8.92 -9.20
N GLY A 103 -5.67 -9.50 -8.30
CA GLY A 103 -6.78 -10.40 -8.66
C GLY A 103 -7.75 -10.60 -7.51
N GLY A 104 -8.87 -11.25 -7.82
CA GLY A 104 -10.01 -11.41 -6.93
C GLY A 104 -10.98 -10.24 -7.01
N ASP A 105 -12.18 -10.43 -6.46
CA ASP A 105 -13.32 -9.53 -6.63
C ASP A 105 -14.05 -9.26 -5.29
N MET A 106 -13.32 -9.33 -4.17
CA MET A 106 -13.95 -9.14 -2.85
C MET A 106 -14.39 -7.68 -2.59
N GLY A 107 -13.97 -6.72 -3.44
CA GLY A 107 -14.20 -5.29 -3.18
C GLY A 107 -13.50 -4.83 -1.90
N ALA A 108 -14.16 -3.94 -1.14
CA ALA A 108 -13.70 -3.54 0.19
C ALA A 108 -14.22 -4.52 1.25
N PHE A 109 -13.39 -4.87 2.21
CA PHE A 109 -13.70 -5.78 3.31
C PHE A 109 -13.07 -5.27 4.61
N PRO A 110 -13.52 -5.74 5.79
CA PRO A 110 -12.89 -5.38 7.06
C PRO A 110 -11.45 -5.83 7.09
N ILE A 111 -10.55 -4.98 7.53
CA ILE A 111 -9.12 -5.30 7.56
C ILE A 111 -8.65 -5.81 8.92
N ALA A 112 -9.56 -5.93 9.89
CA ALA A 112 -9.28 -6.46 11.22
C ALA A 112 -7.99 -5.86 11.81
N SER A 113 -7.08 -6.67 12.36
CA SER A 113 -5.84 -6.20 12.96
C SER A 113 -4.83 -5.54 11.99
N VAL A 114 -5.07 -5.55 10.68
CA VAL A 114 -4.25 -4.75 9.74
C VAL A 114 -4.47 -3.25 9.95
N SER A 115 -5.64 -2.82 10.46
CA SER A 115 -5.91 -1.42 10.83
C SER A 115 -4.99 -0.86 11.92
N LYS A 116 -4.32 -1.72 12.71
CA LYS A 116 -3.30 -1.32 13.69
C LYS A 116 -2.10 -0.62 13.03
N LEU A 117 -1.85 -0.87 11.75
CA LEU A 117 -0.89 -0.09 10.97
C LEU A 117 -1.29 1.37 10.88
N PHE A 118 -2.57 1.66 10.69
CA PHE A 118 -3.09 3.03 10.60
C PHE A 118 -3.06 3.72 11.96
N ILE A 119 -3.36 2.98 13.04
CA ILE A 119 -3.24 3.49 14.41
C ILE A 119 -1.77 3.84 14.71
N ALA A 120 -0.85 2.94 14.39
CA ALA A 120 0.58 3.14 14.60
C ALA A 120 1.15 4.33 13.81
N ASP A 121 0.79 4.44 12.55
CA ASP A 121 1.21 5.52 11.66
C ASP A 121 0.74 6.89 12.17
N ASP A 122 -0.54 7.00 12.50
CA ASP A 122 -1.11 8.25 13.00
C ASP A 122 -0.50 8.67 14.34
N LEU A 123 -0.31 7.70 15.24
CA LEU A 123 0.33 7.91 16.54
C LEU A 123 1.78 8.41 16.39
N LEU A 124 2.59 7.73 15.57
CA LEU A 124 3.97 8.12 15.34
C LEU A 124 4.10 9.46 14.62
N LEU A 125 3.13 9.81 13.77
CA LEU A 125 3.10 11.14 13.15
C LEU A 125 2.81 12.24 14.19
N GLN A 126 1.95 11.98 15.17
CA GLN A 126 1.73 12.91 16.30
C GLN A 126 3.01 13.08 17.12
N VAL A 127 3.74 11.98 17.37
CA VAL A 127 5.05 12.02 18.05
C VAL A 127 6.06 12.85 17.24
N ALA A 128 6.19 12.58 15.94
CA ALA A 128 7.11 13.31 15.07
C ALA A 128 6.83 14.83 15.02
N LYS A 129 5.56 15.22 15.17
CA LYS A 129 5.14 16.62 15.22
C LYS A 129 5.26 17.26 16.63
N GLY A 130 5.74 16.53 17.62
CA GLY A 130 5.81 17.01 19.01
C GLY A 130 4.46 17.25 19.65
N GLN A 131 3.39 16.65 19.12
CA GLN A 131 2.02 16.75 19.66
C GLN A 131 1.76 15.74 20.78
N ARG A 132 2.62 14.71 20.86
CA ARG A 132 2.58 13.65 21.85
C ARG A 132 3.98 13.12 22.12
N GLU A 133 4.21 12.65 23.33
CA GLU A 133 5.34 11.82 23.70
C GLU A 133 4.81 10.46 24.17
N LEU A 134 5.55 9.39 23.89
CA LEU A 134 5.22 8.05 24.39
C LEU A 134 6.06 7.78 25.64
N SER A 135 5.42 7.43 26.73
CA SER A 135 6.09 6.89 27.92
C SER A 135 6.77 5.54 27.59
N PRO A 136 7.68 5.04 28.45
CA PRO A 136 8.27 3.74 28.27
C PRO A 136 7.22 2.61 28.18
N GLU A 137 6.14 2.69 28.95
CA GLU A 137 5.03 1.75 28.98
C GLU A 137 4.23 1.80 27.69
N GLU A 138 3.93 2.99 27.17
CA GLU A 138 3.25 3.17 25.89
C GLU A 138 4.10 2.67 24.71
N ARG A 139 5.42 2.83 24.75
CA ARG A 139 6.33 2.24 23.75
C ARG A 139 6.24 0.72 23.73
N GLN A 140 6.22 0.09 24.91
CA GLN A 140 6.03 -1.35 25.03
C GLN A 140 4.65 -1.78 24.51
N GLN A 141 3.60 -1.03 24.81
CA GLN A 141 2.26 -1.28 24.28
C GLN A 141 2.23 -1.15 22.75
N PHE A 142 2.91 -0.13 22.20
CA PHE A 142 3.05 0.04 20.76
C PHE A 142 3.72 -1.18 20.11
N ASP A 143 4.83 -1.65 20.67
CA ASP A 143 5.55 -2.81 20.15
C ASP A 143 4.66 -4.07 20.15
N VAL A 144 3.97 -4.37 21.24
CA VAL A 144 3.10 -5.57 21.30
C VAL A 144 1.84 -5.44 20.43
N MET A 145 1.32 -4.22 20.22
CA MET A 145 0.24 -3.97 19.27
C MET A 145 0.60 -4.43 17.86
N LEU A 146 1.82 -4.18 17.43
CA LEU A 146 2.26 -4.54 16.08
C LEU A 146 2.80 -5.97 16.01
N ARG A 147 3.68 -6.37 16.95
CA ARG A 147 4.34 -7.68 16.95
C ARG A 147 3.41 -8.82 17.29
N SER A 148 2.61 -8.64 18.34
CA SER A 148 1.74 -9.68 18.90
C SER A 148 0.26 -9.36 18.71
N SER A 149 -0.06 -8.35 17.91
CA SER A 149 -1.43 -7.96 17.55
C SER A 149 -2.32 -7.67 18.77
N ASP A 150 -1.79 -7.06 19.84
CA ASP A 150 -2.54 -6.77 21.06
C ASP A 150 -3.71 -5.82 20.79
N ASP A 151 -4.93 -6.30 21.10
CA ASP A 151 -6.17 -5.55 20.92
C ASP A 151 -6.35 -4.48 22.00
N ASN A 152 -5.87 -4.73 23.23
CA ASN A 152 -5.99 -3.74 24.31
C ASN A 152 -5.14 -2.51 24.03
N ALA A 153 -3.89 -2.69 23.58
CA ALA A 153 -3.04 -1.58 23.17
C ALA A 153 -3.66 -0.82 21.98
N ALA A 154 -4.23 -1.55 21.01
CA ALA A 154 -4.91 -0.92 19.89
C ALA A 154 -6.11 -0.07 20.34
N GLU A 155 -6.92 -0.56 21.28
CA GLU A 155 -8.08 0.15 21.79
C GLU A 155 -7.69 1.43 22.54
N ILE A 156 -6.62 1.37 23.34
CA ILE A 156 -6.10 2.56 24.04
C ILE A 156 -5.68 3.61 23.02
N PHE A 157 -4.79 3.28 22.09
CA PHE A 157 -4.29 4.25 21.11
C PHE A 157 -5.37 4.74 20.15
N TRP A 158 -6.31 3.87 19.76
CA TRP A 158 -7.49 4.25 18.97
C TRP A 158 -8.34 5.30 19.66
N SER A 159 -8.69 5.04 20.90
CA SER A 159 -9.52 5.94 21.72
C SER A 159 -8.85 7.28 21.95
N GLU A 160 -7.58 7.28 22.35
CA GLU A 160 -6.80 8.48 22.63
C GLU A 160 -6.50 9.31 21.37
N SER A 161 -6.39 8.67 20.20
CA SER A 161 -6.16 9.36 18.92
C SER A 161 -7.46 9.82 18.24
N GLY A 162 -8.62 9.65 18.88
CA GLY A 162 -9.94 10.14 18.43
C GLY A 162 -10.70 9.19 17.52
N GLY A 163 -10.45 7.86 17.64
CA GLY A 163 -11.26 6.83 16.99
C GLY A 163 -11.24 6.95 15.46
N ASN A 164 -12.42 7.05 14.85
CA ASN A 164 -12.59 7.16 13.39
C ASN A 164 -11.75 8.27 12.73
N ALA A 165 -11.35 9.30 13.49
CA ALA A 165 -10.50 10.37 12.97
C ALA A 165 -9.11 9.85 12.55
N VAL A 166 -8.60 8.78 13.17
CA VAL A 166 -7.36 8.10 12.78
C VAL A 166 -7.45 7.66 11.31
N ILE A 167 -8.51 6.91 10.96
CA ILE A 167 -8.71 6.42 9.60
C ILE A 167 -8.90 7.58 8.62
N SER A 168 -9.64 8.63 9.02
CA SER A 168 -9.83 9.81 8.18
C SER A 168 -8.50 10.48 7.83
N ARG A 169 -7.60 10.64 8.81
CA ARG A 169 -6.29 11.27 8.61
C ARG A 169 -5.38 10.40 7.74
N VAL A 170 -5.28 9.10 8.03
CA VAL A 170 -4.43 8.18 7.28
C VAL A 170 -4.91 8.06 5.84
N LYS A 171 -6.21 7.76 5.60
CA LYS A 171 -6.71 7.64 4.23
C LYS A 171 -6.50 8.91 3.40
N ALA A 172 -6.62 10.08 4.00
CA ALA A 172 -6.38 11.36 3.30
C ALA A 172 -4.91 11.53 2.92
N ARG A 173 -3.97 11.21 3.81
CA ARG A 173 -2.52 11.35 3.58
C ARG A 173 -2.00 10.37 2.53
N TYR A 174 -2.50 9.14 2.55
CA TYR A 174 -2.06 8.06 1.66
C TYR A 174 -2.93 7.94 0.39
N GLY A 175 -4.02 8.73 0.27
CA GLY A 175 -4.92 8.67 -0.89
C GLY A 175 -5.61 7.31 -1.03
N LEU A 176 -6.06 6.71 0.09
CA LEU A 176 -6.68 5.39 0.12
C LEU A 176 -8.17 5.52 -0.24
N THR A 177 -8.49 5.40 -1.51
CA THR A 177 -9.84 5.69 -2.03
C THR A 177 -10.84 4.57 -1.76
N GLY A 178 -10.38 3.34 -1.68
CA GLY A 178 -11.18 2.16 -1.33
C GLY A 178 -11.33 1.93 0.18
N THR A 179 -10.66 2.76 1.02
CA THR A 179 -10.72 2.66 2.47
C THR A 179 -11.85 3.53 3.03
N THR A 180 -12.67 2.96 3.91
CA THR A 180 -13.76 3.68 4.58
C THR A 180 -13.67 3.52 6.08
N LEU A 181 -14.30 4.48 6.78
CA LEU A 181 -14.36 4.47 8.23
C LEU A 181 -15.11 3.24 8.75
N PRO A 182 -14.77 2.77 9.97
CA PRO A 182 -15.56 1.75 10.64
C PRO A 182 -17.03 2.22 10.78
N TYR A 183 -17.95 1.35 10.43
CA TYR A 183 -19.39 1.66 10.48
C TYR A 183 -19.96 1.62 11.90
N ASP A 184 -19.29 0.92 12.81
CA ASP A 184 -19.69 0.71 14.22
C ASP A 184 -18.74 1.40 15.21
N GLY A 185 -17.74 2.13 14.71
CA GLY A 185 -16.76 2.85 15.53
C GLY A 185 -15.58 2.00 16.02
N HIS A 186 -15.54 0.71 15.70
CA HIS A 186 -14.47 -0.19 16.10
C HIS A 186 -13.38 -0.26 15.02
N TRP A 187 -12.11 -0.09 15.39
CA TRP A 187 -10.98 -0.07 14.45
C TRP A 187 -10.91 -1.31 13.54
N TRP A 188 -11.30 -2.48 14.04
CA TRP A 188 -11.24 -3.74 13.27
C TRP A 188 -12.27 -3.84 12.15
N THR A 189 -13.33 -3.02 12.17
CA THR A 189 -14.32 -2.94 11.08
C THR A 189 -13.99 -1.85 10.06
N THR A 190 -12.79 -1.28 10.09
CA THR A 190 -12.28 -0.44 9.02
C THR A 190 -12.30 -1.23 7.72
N MET A 191 -12.98 -0.70 6.70
CA MET A 191 -13.06 -1.35 5.38
C MET A 191 -11.92 -0.86 4.50
N SER A 192 -11.28 -1.78 3.75
CA SER A 192 -10.25 -1.42 2.77
C SER A 192 -10.15 -2.47 1.67
N THR A 193 -9.26 -2.25 0.70
CA THR A 193 -8.95 -3.18 -0.39
C THR A 193 -7.48 -3.61 -0.31
N THR A 194 -7.12 -4.72 -0.95
CA THR A 194 -5.70 -5.13 -1.05
C THR A 194 -4.86 -4.09 -1.77
N GLY A 195 -5.44 -3.40 -2.75
CA GLY A 195 -4.76 -2.30 -3.47
C GLY A 195 -4.44 -1.11 -2.58
N ASP A 196 -5.38 -0.69 -1.72
CA ASP A 196 -5.13 0.40 -0.76
C ASP A 196 -4.08 0.02 0.29
N ILE A 197 -4.08 -1.23 0.76
CA ILE A 197 -3.07 -1.70 1.72
C ILE A 197 -1.68 -1.74 1.08
N VAL A 198 -1.55 -2.19 -0.17
CA VAL A 198 -0.28 -2.14 -0.90
C VAL A 198 0.16 -0.70 -1.11
N ARG A 199 -0.74 0.20 -1.51
CA ARG A 199 -0.45 1.63 -1.63
C ARG A 199 0.01 2.24 -0.31
N TYR A 200 -0.62 1.88 0.81
CA TYR A 200 -0.20 2.34 2.14
C TYR A 200 1.26 1.96 2.42
N TYR A 201 1.63 0.67 2.25
CA TYR A 201 3.00 0.22 2.48
C TYR A 201 4.02 0.89 1.55
N ASP A 202 3.68 1.02 0.26
CA ASP A 202 4.56 1.65 -0.71
C ASP A 202 4.87 3.11 -0.33
N MET A 203 3.83 3.89 -0.06
CA MET A 203 3.97 5.28 0.38
C MET A 203 4.60 5.43 1.77
N LEU A 204 4.41 4.45 2.69
CA LEU A 204 5.09 4.40 3.98
C LEU A 204 6.60 4.27 3.79
N LEU A 205 7.03 3.38 2.88
CA LEU A 205 8.42 3.13 2.56
C LEU A 205 9.10 4.34 1.87
N ASP A 206 8.34 5.12 1.11
CA ASP A 206 8.83 6.31 0.40
C ASP A 206 8.69 7.61 1.21
N GLY A 207 8.04 7.55 2.38
CA GLY A 207 7.70 8.73 3.17
C GLY A 207 6.62 9.63 2.56
N ALA A 208 6.01 9.21 1.45
CA ALA A 208 5.02 10.00 0.70
C ALA A 208 3.73 10.26 1.49
N GLY A 209 3.41 9.45 2.50
CA GLY A 209 2.32 9.65 3.46
C GLY A 209 2.63 10.69 4.54
N GLY A 210 3.82 11.27 4.53
CA GLY A 210 4.26 12.32 5.46
C GLY A 210 4.75 11.80 6.83
N LEU A 211 4.81 10.48 7.04
CA LEU A 211 5.49 9.91 8.20
C LEU A 211 7.00 9.95 7.94
N PRO A 212 7.83 10.52 8.86
CA PRO A 212 9.27 10.55 8.70
C PRO A 212 9.89 9.15 8.60
N PRO A 213 10.97 8.97 7.84
CA PRO A 213 11.59 7.65 7.62
C PRO A 213 11.99 6.91 8.89
N GLU A 214 12.47 7.63 9.92
CA GLU A 214 12.83 7.06 11.21
C GLU A 214 11.60 6.50 11.95
N GLN A 215 10.45 7.14 11.81
CA GLN A 215 9.19 6.66 12.40
C GLN A 215 8.63 5.47 11.61
N ALA A 216 8.69 5.52 10.28
CA ALA A 216 8.33 4.39 9.43
C ALA A 216 9.20 3.15 9.72
N ALA A 217 10.50 3.36 10.01
CA ALA A 217 11.42 2.29 10.38
C ALA A 217 11.01 1.57 11.69
N ILE A 218 10.41 2.27 12.66
CA ILE A 218 9.88 1.65 13.89
C ILE A 218 8.76 0.67 13.53
N ILE A 219 7.78 1.09 12.74
CA ILE A 219 6.69 0.21 12.28
C ILE A 219 7.27 -1.03 11.59
N LEU A 220 8.16 -0.84 10.62
CA LEU A 220 8.74 -1.94 9.85
C LEU A 220 9.59 -2.89 10.71
N SER A 221 10.29 -2.37 11.72
CA SER A 221 11.03 -3.18 12.69
C SER A 221 10.09 -4.09 13.49
N ASP A 222 8.98 -3.55 13.97
CA ASP A 222 7.99 -4.34 14.72
C ASP A 222 7.31 -5.40 13.86
N LEU A 223 6.98 -5.06 12.61
CA LEU A 223 6.43 -6.03 11.66
C LEU A 223 7.42 -7.16 11.34
N SER A 224 8.72 -6.86 11.25
CA SER A 224 9.78 -7.86 11.06
C SER A 224 9.95 -8.75 12.28
N ALA A 225 9.60 -8.25 13.46
CA ALA A 225 9.64 -8.96 14.74
C ALA A 225 8.27 -9.58 15.13
N SER A 226 7.36 -9.75 14.16
CA SER A 226 6.04 -10.37 14.39
C SER A 226 6.18 -11.72 15.07
N THR A 227 5.45 -11.92 16.16
CA THR A 227 5.50 -13.15 16.97
C THR A 227 4.72 -14.29 16.30
N PRO A 228 5.06 -15.55 16.55
CA PRO A 228 4.33 -16.70 16.01
C PRO A 228 2.85 -16.73 16.41
N ASN A 229 2.52 -16.21 17.59
CA ASN A 229 1.15 -16.11 18.10
C ASN A 229 0.86 -14.68 18.50
N GLY A 230 -0.40 -14.26 18.36
CA GLY A 230 -0.93 -13.06 18.97
C GLY A 230 -0.88 -13.12 20.49
N LEU A 231 -1.11 -11.99 21.16
CA LEU A 231 -1.17 -11.96 22.63
C LEU A 231 -2.35 -12.79 23.17
N ASP A 232 -3.41 -12.92 22.39
CA ASP A 232 -4.57 -13.79 22.62
C ASP A 232 -4.32 -15.29 22.36
N GLY A 233 -3.10 -15.65 21.93
CA GLY A 233 -2.71 -17.01 21.55
C GLY A 233 -3.05 -17.39 20.11
N TYR A 234 -3.67 -16.51 19.31
CA TYR A 234 -4.03 -16.80 17.93
C TYR A 234 -2.80 -16.99 17.02
N PRO A 235 -2.72 -18.06 16.20
CA PRO A 235 -1.59 -18.29 15.31
C PRO A 235 -1.46 -17.19 14.26
N GLN A 236 -0.34 -16.47 14.25
CA GLN A 236 -0.05 -15.39 13.27
C GLN A 236 0.78 -15.85 12.07
N ARG A 237 1.39 -17.05 12.15
CA ARG A 237 2.14 -17.60 11.02
C ARG A 237 1.18 -18.27 10.04
N PHE A 238 0.64 -17.47 9.12
CA PHE A 238 -0.15 -17.92 7.97
C PHE A 238 0.01 -16.95 6.81
N GLY A 239 -0.31 -17.36 5.60
CA GLY A 239 -0.15 -16.55 4.41
C GLY A 239 1.32 -16.26 4.09
N ILE A 240 1.73 -14.98 4.14
CA ILE A 240 3.08 -14.52 3.76
C ILE A 240 4.18 -15.20 4.57
N PRO A 241 4.20 -15.20 5.92
CA PRO A 241 5.34 -15.73 6.67
C PRO A 241 5.55 -17.24 6.52
N ASP A 242 4.51 -18.00 6.21
CA ASP A 242 4.61 -19.44 5.97
C ASP A 242 4.69 -19.78 4.47
N GLY A 243 4.21 -18.90 3.62
CA GLY A 243 4.26 -19.07 2.17
C GLY A 243 5.59 -18.64 1.56
N LEU A 244 6.15 -17.54 2.05
CA LEU A 244 7.45 -16.97 1.64
C LEU A 244 8.54 -17.25 2.69
N PHE A 245 8.63 -18.49 3.12
CA PHE A 245 9.47 -18.94 4.25
C PHE A 245 10.97 -18.72 4.05
N ALA A 246 11.42 -18.52 2.80
CA ALA A 246 12.84 -18.29 2.47
C ALA A 246 13.18 -16.80 2.30
N GLU A 247 12.22 -15.90 2.53
CA GLU A 247 12.41 -14.45 2.47
C GLU A 247 12.35 -13.79 3.85
N PRO A 248 13.12 -12.74 4.09
CA PRO A 248 12.85 -11.84 5.20
C PRO A 248 11.54 -11.10 4.93
N VAL A 249 10.63 -11.12 5.90
CA VAL A 249 9.32 -10.52 5.79
C VAL A 249 9.02 -9.61 6.98
N ALA A 250 8.36 -8.48 6.70
CA ALA A 250 7.79 -7.59 7.71
C ALA A 250 6.26 -7.61 7.53
N VAL A 251 5.52 -8.27 8.44
CA VAL A 251 4.12 -8.64 8.21
C VAL A 251 3.16 -8.12 9.26
N LYS A 252 1.94 -7.81 8.84
CA LYS A 252 0.78 -7.64 9.73
C LYS A 252 -0.36 -8.53 9.24
N GLN A 253 -0.84 -9.34 10.14
CA GLN A 253 -1.97 -10.23 9.90
C GLN A 253 -3.27 -9.64 10.44
N GLY A 254 -4.38 -10.07 9.85
CA GLY A 254 -5.73 -9.76 10.30
C GLY A 254 -6.62 -10.99 10.20
N TRP A 255 -7.55 -11.14 11.13
CA TRP A 255 -8.53 -12.22 11.12
C TRP A 255 -9.82 -11.78 11.77
N MET A 256 -10.93 -12.31 11.28
CA MET A 256 -12.26 -12.00 11.81
C MET A 256 -13.21 -13.17 11.52
N PRO A 257 -13.87 -13.76 12.56
CA PRO A 257 -14.95 -14.72 12.35
C PRO A 257 -16.26 -14.03 11.99
N GLY A 258 -17.13 -14.75 11.29
CA GLY A 258 -18.53 -14.34 11.08
C GLY A 258 -18.76 -13.22 10.09
N TRP A 259 -17.77 -12.82 9.29
CA TRP A 259 -17.98 -11.84 8.26
C TRP A 259 -18.81 -12.42 7.11
N ASN A 260 -19.86 -11.67 6.68
CA ASN A 260 -20.76 -12.09 5.62
C ASN A 260 -21.38 -13.49 5.88
N GLY A 261 -21.94 -13.68 7.05
CA GLY A 261 -22.50 -14.95 7.48
C GLY A 261 -21.51 -15.77 8.32
N ASN A 262 -21.23 -17.01 7.90
CA ASN A 262 -20.39 -17.94 8.67
C ASN A 262 -18.95 -18.03 8.18
N ASN A 263 -18.47 -16.99 7.48
CA ASN A 263 -17.14 -17.00 6.91
C ASN A 263 -16.07 -16.56 7.92
N TRP A 264 -14.87 -17.15 7.78
CA TRP A 264 -13.65 -16.60 8.31
C TRP A 264 -13.03 -15.65 7.29
N LEU A 265 -12.74 -14.44 7.72
CA LEU A 265 -11.91 -13.49 6.98
C LEU A 265 -10.47 -13.60 7.50
N HIS A 266 -9.52 -13.82 6.60
CA HIS A 266 -8.10 -13.76 6.90
C HIS A 266 -7.39 -12.79 5.96
N MET A 267 -6.45 -12.03 6.52
CA MET A 267 -5.55 -11.17 5.75
C MET A 267 -4.10 -11.46 6.12
N SER A 268 -3.24 -11.46 5.11
CA SER A 268 -1.80 -11.47 5.28
C SER A 268 -1.21 -10.36 4.42
N THR A 269 -0.53 -9.42 5.06
CA THR A 269 0.01 -8.22 4.40
C THR A 269 1.44 -7.96 4.84
N GLY A 270 2.25 -7.39 3.96
CA GLY A 270 3.62 -7.06 4.36
C GLY A 270 4.55 -6.62 3.25
N VAL A 271 5.77 -6.36 3.69
CA VAL A 271 6.93 -5.98 2.87
C VAL A 271 7.90 -7.16 2.85
N ILE A 272 8.41 -7.52 1.68
CA ILE A 272 9.18 -8.73 1.44
C ILE A 272 10.54 -8.39 0.81
N GLY A 273 11.53 -9.18 1.17
CA GLY A 273 12.90 -9.08 0.67
C GLY A 273 13.80 -8.21 1.55
N PRO A 274 15.12 -8.41 1.48
CA PRO A 274 16.10 -7.69 2.29
C PRO A 274 16.15 -6.20 1.94
N ASP A 275 15.85 -5.84 0.70
CA ASP A 275 15.79 -4.49 0.15
C ASP A 275 14.38 -3.87 0.19
N ARG A 276 13.40 -4.57 0.78
CA ARG A 276 12.00 -4.14 0.87
C ARG A 276 11.37 -3.85 -0.50
N ARG A 277 11.77 -4.63 -1.50
CA ARG A 277 11.38 -4.42 -2.89
C ARG A 277 9.92 -4.74 -3.15
N PHE A 278 9.40 -5.79 -2.51
CA PHE A 278 8.05 -6.25 -2.80
C PHE A 278 7.10 -5.92 -1.67
N VAL A 279 5.86 -5.59 -2.06
CA VAL A 279 4.74 -5.41 -1.14
C VAL A 279 3.62 -6.35 -1.55
N ILE A 280 3.07 -7.08 -0.60
CA ILE A 280 1.96 -8.01 -0.83
C ILE A 280 0.85 -7.73 0.17
N ALA A 281 -0.38 -7.74 -0.32
CA ALA A 281 -1.59 -7.87 0.48
C ALA A 281 -2.46 -8.95 -0.12
N MET A 282 -2.90 -9.90 0.69
CA MET A 282 -3.83 -10.96 0.32
C MET A 282 -4.87 -11.12 1.40
N ALA A 283 -6.13 -11.28 0.98
CA ALA A 283 -7.26 -11.58 1.84
C ALA A 283 -8.01 -12.82 1.33
N SER A 284 -8.61 -13.57 2.24
CA SER A 284 -9.52 -14.66 1.91
C SER A 284 -10.77 -14.61 2.78
N LEU A 285 -11.89 -15.04 2.20
CA LEU A 285 -13.16 -15.22 2.87
C LEU A 285 -13.63 -16.67 2.62
N GLN A 286 -13.83 -17.45 3.68
CA GLN A 286 -14.15 -18.87 3.50
C GLN A 286 -15.08 -19.40 4.60
N PRO A 287 -16.17 -20.14 4.26
CA PRO A 287 -17.13 -20.69 5.23
C PRO A 287 -16.71 -22.07 5.75
N VAL A 288 -15.54 -22.16 6.35
CA VAL A 288 -14.95 -23.38 6.95
C VAL A 288 -14.41 -23.08 8.35
N ASP A 289 -13.80 -24.05 9.01
CA ASP A 289 -13.09 -23.80 10.28
C ASP A 289 -11.87 -22.89 10.07
N ASP A 290 -11.48 -22.22 11.14
CA ASP A 290 -10.38 -21.26 11.17
C ASP A 290 -9.06 -21.82 10.62
N ALA A 291 -8.65 -23.01 11.05
CA ALA A 291 -7.37 -23.59 10.63
C ALA A 291 -7.35 -23.92 9.14
N SER A 292 -8.48 -24.43 8.60
CA SER A 292 -8.65 -24.68 7.16
C SER A 292 -8.61 -23.39 6.35
N ALA A 293 -9.27 -22.34 6.82
CA ALA A 293 -9.27 -21.03 6.15
C ALA A 293 -7.86 -20.41 6.11
N ARG A 294 -7.12 -20.42 7.23
CA ARG A 294 -5.72 -19.96 7.28
C ARG A 294 -4.81 -20.76 6.34
N ASN A 295 -5.00 -22.10 6.31
CA ASN A 295 -4.23 -22.96 5.42
C ASN A 295 -4.52 -22.66 3.94
N THR A 296 -5.77 -22.38 3.58
CA THR A 296 -6.12 -22.03 2.19
C THR A 296 -5.38 -20.76 1.76
N LEU A 297 -5.34 -19.71 2.58
CA LEU A 297 -4.59 -18.50 2.28
C LEU A 297 -3.08 -18.77 2.16
N THR A 298 -2.52 -19.61 3.03
CA THR A 298 -1.10 -20.02 2.98
C THR A 298 -0.78 -20.79 1.71
N GLN A 299 -1.65 -21.73 1.28
CA GLN A 299 -1.47 -22.46 0.04
C GLN A 299 -1.54 -21.55 -1.18
N ALA A 300 -2.41 -20.54 -1.18
CA ALA A 300 -2.47 -19.57 -2.26
C ALA A 300 -1.12 -18.83 -2.44
N ILE A 301 -0.48 -18.40 -1.34
CA ILE A 301 0.87 -17.81 -1.40
C ILE A 301 1.88 -18.84 -1.93
N LYS A 302 1.84 -20.10 -1.48
CA LYS A 302 2.76 -21.15 -1.96
C LYS A 302 2.59 -21.47 -3.43
N THR A 303 1.37 -21.46 -3.95
CA THR A 303 1.11 -21.63 -5.40
C THR A 303 1.65 -20.44 -6.18
N MET A 304 1.52 -19.21 -5.66
CA MET A 304 2.07 -18.01 -6.29
C MET A 304 3.61 -18.00 -6.29
N PHE A 305 4.22 -18.52 -5.22
CA PHE A 305 5.66 -18.49 -4.96
C PHE A 305 6.16 -19.89 -4.51
N PRO A 306 6.31 -20.85 -5.46
CA PRO A 306 6.48 -22.28 -5.13
C PRO A 306 7.71 -22.60 -4.28
N GLU A 307 8.77 -21.80 -4.39
CA GLU A 307 10.02 -22.02 -3.64
C GLU A 307 10.07 -21.24 -2.32
N GLY A 308 8.97 -20.58 -1.94
CA GLY A 308 8.92 -19.69 -0.79
C GLY A 308 9.78 -18.42 -0.95
N ARG A 309 10.05 -18.04 -2.21
CA ARG A 309 10.84 -16.87 -2.63
C ARG A 309 10.09 -16.06 -3.67
N ILE A 310 10.43 -14.76 -3.73
CA ILE A 310 9.92 -13.81 -4.71
C ILE A 310 11.02 -13.32 -5.63
#